data_19b752fe0c32e5e77eedce05f06de76a
#
_entry.id   19b752fe0c32e5e77eedce05f06de76a
#
_cell.length_a   1.000
_cell.length_b   1.000
_cell.length_c   1.000
_cell.angle_alpha   90.00
_cell.angle_beta   90.00
_cell.angle_gamma   90.00
#
_symmetry.space_group_name_H-M   'P 1'
#
loop_
_entity.id
_entity.type
_entity.pdbx_description
1 polymer ?
#
loop_
_entity_poly.entity_id
_entity_poly.type
_entity_poly.pdbx_seq_one_letter_code
_entity_poly.pdbx_strand_id
1 'polypeptide(L)'
;IEGHYSMDGDIPDLPRFIEIARRHDAWLMVDEAHALGVVGARGHGLHEYYGIDPNEVDIWMGTLSKTLSACGGYIAGNASLIEWLRHSAPGFVYSVGLAPALAAAAFESLAILHAEPERVARLQANAALFLNLAREAGFDTGSATAHAIIPVILGSSIAAARYSQSLLAHGINVQPIIYPAVAEKAARLRFFLSSEHTDADIRATIAALSA
;
A
#
# COMPACT_ATOMS: atom_id res chain seq x y z
N ILE A 1 1.80 -1.53 13.09
CA ILE A 1 1.99 -0.44 12.11
C ILE A 1 1.75 -0.97 10.70
N GLU A 2 1.46 -0.08 9.73
CA GLU A 2 1.45 -0.42 8.30
C GLU A 2 2.81 -0.14 7.68
N GLY A 3 3.30 -1.00 6.78
CA GLY A 3 4.54 -0.80 6.05
C GLY A 3 4.47 0.35 5.04
N HIS A 4 3.28 0.63 4.53
CA HIS A 4 2.91 1.80 3.73
C HIS A 4 1.48 2.16 4.09
N TYR A 5 1.28 3.35 4.66
CA TYR A 5 -0.03 3.72 5.21
C TYR A 5 -1.08 3.92 4.13
N SER A 6 -2.17 3.20 4.27
CA SER A 6 -3.22 3.05 3.26
C SER A 6 -3.99 4.33 2.95
N MET A 7 -4.01 5.30 3.87
CA MET A 7 -4.78 6.55 3.71
C MET A 7 -3.90 7.74 3.37
N ASP A 8 -2.68 7.79 3.89
CA ASP A 8 -1.80 8.96 3.79
C ASP A 8 -0.61 8.74 2.84
N GLY A 9 -0.31 7.49 2.50
CA GLY A 9 0.76 7.16 1.55
C GLY A 9 2.17 7.43 2.08
N ASP A 10 2.31 7.50 3.40
CA ASP A 10 3.58 7.64 4.09
C ASP A 10 4.16 6.29 4.54
N ILE A 11 5.38 6.31 4.99
CA ILE A 11 6.14 5.15 5.46
C ILE A 11 6.58 5.39 6.91
N PRO A 12 6.36 4.45 7.84
CA PRO A 12 6.80 4.58 9.21
C PRO A 12 8.31 4.46 9.34
N ASP A 13 8.87 5.06 10.37
CA ASP A 13 10.27 4.87 10.80
C ASP A 13 10.43 3.51 11.50
N LEU A 14 10.55 2.43 10.72
CA LEU A 14 10.65 1.06 11.24
C LEU A 14 11.79 0.90 12.26
N PRO A 15 13.02 1.43 12.05
CA PRO A 15 14.09 1.34 13.04
C PRO A 15 13.66 1.85 14.41
N ARG A 16 12.93 2.97 14.42
CA ARG A 16 12.45 3.59 15.65
C ARG A 16 11.37 2.76 16.34
N PHE A 17 10.47 2.14 15.57
CA PHE A 17 9.46 1.23 16.14
C PHE A 17 10.09 -0.02 16.73
N ILE A 18 11.11 -0.60 16.10
CA ILE A 18 11.86 -1.74 16.62
C ILE A 18 12.54 -1.36 17.95
N GLU A 19 13.21 -0.21 18.01
CA GLU A 19 13.84 0.29 19.24
C GLU A 19 12.84 0.40 20.39
N ILE A 20 11.67 0.99 20.11
CA ILE A 20 10.60 1.18 21.11
C ILE A 20 10.03 -0.18 21.54
N ALA A 21 9.72 -1.07 20.62
CA ALA A 21 9.19 -2.39 20.93
C ALA A 21 10.14 -3.18 21.84
N ARG A 22 11.44 -3.20 21.53
CA ARG A 22 12.46 -3.83 22.36
C ARG A 22 12.59 -3.22 23.76
N ARG A 23 12.54 -1.88 23.85
CA ARG A 23 12.63 -1.17 25.13
C ARG A 23 11.48 -1.50 26.08
N HIS A 24 10.30 -1.79 25.51
CA HIS A 24 9.09 -2.04 26.29
C HIS A 24 8.66 -3.52 26.32
N ASP A 25 9.51 -4.42 25.84
CA ASP A 25 9.22 -5.87 25.74
C ASP A 25 7.86 -6.11 25.04
N ALA A 26 7.63 -5.37 23.98
CA ALA A 26 6.39 -5.40 23.20
C ALA A 26 6.61 -6.10 21.87
N TRP A 27 5.61 -6.83 21.41
CA TRP A 27 5.61 -7.41 20.07
C TRP A 27 5.34 -6.34 19.02
N LEU A 28 6.11 -6.39 17.93
CA LEU A 28 5.91 -5.54 16.78
C LEU A 28 5.31 -6.34 15.63
N MET A 29 4.13 -5.91 15.18
CA MET A 29 3.51 -6.42 13.95
C MET A 29 3.53 -5.33 12.87
N VAL A 30 3.98 -5.72 11.68
CA VAL A 30 4.00 -4.87 10.49
C VAL A 30 3.05 -5.45 9.44
N ASP A 31 2.11 -4.62 9.00
CA ASP A 31 1.18 -4.92 7.91
C ASP A 31 1.78 -4.45 6.57
N GLU A 32 2.21 -5.40 5.75
CA GLU A 32 2.78 -5.17 4.42
C GLU A 32 1.73 -5.15 3.30
N ALA A 33 0.44 -5.09 3.63
CA ALA A 33 -0.63 -5.20 2.64
C ALA A 33 -0.54 -4.16 1.52
N HIS A 34 0.01 -2.99 1.78
CA HIS A 34 0.27 -1.94 0.79
C HIS A 34 1.76 -1.76 0.44
N ALA A 35 2.66 -2.45 1.13
CA ALA A 35 4.10 -2.27 0.94
C ALA A 35 4.72 -3.36 0.05
N LEU A 36 4.26 -4.61 0.14
CA LEU A 36 4.73 -5.70 -0.73
C LEU A 36 4.46 -5.38 -2.20
N GLY A 37 5.50 -5.45 -3.03
CA GLY A 37 5.47 -5.09 -4.45
C GLY A 37 5.54 -3.58 -4.72
N VAL A 38 5.72 -2.75 -3.70
CA VAL A 38 5.67 -1.28 -3.78
C VAL A 38 6.90 -0.64 -3.14
N VAL A 39 7.22 -1.02 -1.90
CA VAL A 39 8.26 -0.43 -1.08
C VAL A 39 9.53 -1.28 -1.17
N GLY A 40 10.70 -0.60 -1.18
CA GLY A 40 11.99 -1.24 -1.40
C GLY A 40 12.38 -1.28 -2.88
N ALA A 41 13.65 -1.52 -3.16
CA ALA A 41 14.19 -1.50 -4.52
C ALA A 41 13.63 -2.63 -5.41
N ARG A 42 13.28 -3.75 -4.79
CA ARG A 42 12.70 -4.94 -5.45
C ARG A 42 11.25 -5.19 -5.03
N GLY A 43 10.67 -4.29 -4.22
CA GLY A 43 9.32 -4.43 -3.71
C GLY A 43 9.17 -5.47 -2.59
N HIS A 44 10.22 -5.78 -1.87
CA HIS A 44 10.16 -6.73 -0.76
C HIS A 44 9.59 -6.11 0.53
N GLY A 45 9.18 -4.84 0.48
CA GLY A 45 8.53 -4.18 1.59
C GLY A 45 9.49 -3.38 2.49
N LEU A 46 9.03 -3.14 3.70
CA LEU A 46 9.64 -2.17 4.60
C LEU A 46 11.02 -2.59 5.10
N HIS A 47 11.25 -3.90 5.31
CA HIS A 47 12.56 -4.39 5.75
C HIS A 47 13.63 -4.13 4.70
N GLU A 48 13.32 -4.33 3.40
CA GLU A 48 14.25 -4.02 2.30
C GLU A 48 14.52 -2.52 2.22
N TYR A 49 13.48 -1.70 2.35
CA TYR A 49 13.60 -0.25 2.30
C TYR A 49 14.59 0.31 3.31
N TYR A 50 14.61 -0.24 4.54
CA TYR A 50 15.52 0.17 5.60
C TYR A 50 16.79 -0.69 5.71
N GLY A 51 16.93 -1.77 4.94
CA GLY A 51 18.06 -2.69 5.04
C GLY A 51 18.12 -3.44 6.38
N ILE A 52 16.96 -3.75 6.96
CA ILE A 52 16.80 -4.40 8.27
C ILE A 52 16.63 -5.90 8.09
N ASP A 53 17.22 -6.71 8.98
CA ASP A 53 16.93 -8.14 9.06
C ASP A 53 15.44 -8.33 9.39
N PRO A 54 14.67 -9.05 8.56
CA PRO A 54 13.25 -9.29 8.82
C PRO A 54 12.97 -9.98 10.16
N ASN A 55 13.93 -10.68 10.74
CA ASN A 55 13.80 -11.28 12.07
C ASN A 55 13.77 -10.29 13.24
N GLU A 56 14.02 -9.00 12.97
CA GLU A 56 13.89 -7.95 13.97
C GLU A 56 12.44 -7.54 14.26
N VAL A 57 11.51 -7.98 13.43
CA VAL A 57 10.07 -7.79 13.58
C VAL A 57 9.44 -9.14 13.94
N ASP A 58 8.57 -9.17 14.95
CA ASP A 58 8.00 -10.41 15.47
C ASP A 58 6.97 -11.01 14.51
N ILE A 59 6.16 -10.14 13.88
CA ILE A 59 5.05 -10.56 13.02
C ILE A 59 5.00 -9.70 11.77
N TRP A 60 5.11 -10.34 10.62
CA TRP A 60 4.76 -9.74 9.34
C TRP A 60 3.40 -10.26 8.90
N MET A 61 2.53 -9.37 8.48
CA MET A 61 1.27 -9.75 7.87
C MET A 61 1.12 -9.07 6.50
N GLY A 62 0.35 -9.68 5.64
CA GLY A 62 0.01 -9.09 4.36
C GLY A 62 -1.20 -9.74 3.72
N THR A 63 -1.63 -9.13 2.63
CA THR A 63 -2.77 -9.61 1.85
C THR A 63 -2.33 -10.26 0.55
N LEU A 64 -3.11 -11.23 0.07
CA LEU A 64 -2.98 -11.77 -1.28
C LEU A 64 -3.78 -10.98 -2.32
N SER A 65 -4.64 -10.03 -1.89
CA SER A 65 -5.64 -9.37 -2.75
C SER A 65 -5.15 -8.11 -3.47
N LYS A 66 -3.85 -7.80 -3.39
CA LYS A 66 -3.24 -6.65 -4.06
C LYS A 66 -2.15 -7.13 -5.02
N THR A 67 -0.90 -6.92 -4.73
CA THR A 67 0.24 -7.32 -5.57
C THR A 67 0.21 -8.81 -5.95
N LEU A 68 -0.29 -9.66 -5.07
CA LEU A 68 -0.33 -11.11 -5.32
C LEU A 68 -1.59 -11.60 -6.05
N SER A 69 -2.46 -10.71 -6.53
CA SER A 69 -3.58 -10.96 -7.46
C SER A 69 -4.52 -12.12 -7.07
N ALA A 70 -4.68 -12.40 -5.76
CA ALA A 70 -5.48 -13.50 -5.26
C ALA A 70 -6.46 -13.03 -4.15
N CYS A 71 -7.00 -13.96 -3.36
CA CYS A 71 -7.85 -13.64 -2.21
C CYS A 71 -7.29 -14.35 -0.99
N GLY A 72 -7.22 -13.64 0.14
CA GLY A 72 -6.69 -14.16 1.40
C GLY A 72 -5.58 -13.28 1.97
N GLY A 73 -4.81 -13.83 2.88
CA GLY A 73 -3.69 -13.16 3.52
C GLY A 73 -2.69 -14.17 4.08
N TYR A 74 -1.63 -13.64 4.63
CA TYR A 74 -0.58 -14.45 5.25
C TYR A 74 -0.07 -13.78 6.53
N ILE A 75 0.46 -14.62 7.39
CA ILE A 75 1.29 -14.23 8.53
C ILE A 75 2.65 -14.89 8.35
N ALA A 76 3.72 -14.15 8.58
CA ALA A 76 5.09 -14.66 8.64
C ALA A 76 5.74 -14.20 9.94
N GLY A 77 6.65 -15.02 10.47
CA GLY A 77 7.34 -14.78 11.73
C GLY A 77 8.09 -16.03 12.21
N ASN A 78 8.45 -16.02 13.47
CA ASN A 78 9.15 -17.15 14.09
C ASN A 78 8.38 -18.48 13.92
N ALA A 79 9.10 -19.57 13.65
CA ALA A 79 8.51 -20.89 13.39
C ALA A 79 7.57 -21.37 14.53
N SER A 80 7.93 -21.12 15.78
CA SER A 80 7.08 -21.49 16.93
C SER A 80 5.76 -20.71 16.97
N LEU A 81 5.78 -19.43 16.60
CA LEU A 81 4.58 -18.61 16.48
C LEU A 81 3.68 -19.15 15.36
N ILE A 82 4.25 -19.41 14.20
CA ILE A 82 3.49 -19.90 13.04
C ILE A 82 2.87 -21.28 13.33
N GLU A 83 3.61 -22.16 13.96
CA GLU A 83 3.08 -23.46 14.37
C GLU A 83 1.94 -23.32 15.38
N TRP A 84 2.09 -22.44 16.37
CA TRP A 84 1.01 -22.14 17.32
C TRP A 84 -0.23 -21.57 16.63
N LEU A 85 -0.08 -20.62 15.71
CA LEU A 85 -1.18 -20.02 14.97
C LEU A 85 -1.94 -21.04 14.10
N ARG A 86 -1.25 -22.01 13.50
CA ARG A 86 -1.88 -23.09 12.73
C ARG A 86 -2.88 -23.92 13.55
N HIS A 87 -2.66 -24.04 14.84
CA HIS A 87 -3.50 -24.84 15.74
C HIS A 87 -4.49 -24.01 16.56
N SER A 88 -4.26 -22.71 16.71
CA SER A 88 -5.03 -21.88 17.64
C SER A 88 -5.74 -20.68 17.02
N ALA A 89 -5.31 -20.19 15.83
CA ALA A 89 -5.93 -19.01 15.21
C ALA A 89 -7.33 -19.37 14.67
N PRO A 90 -8.42 -18.80 15.22
CA PRO A 90 -9.79 -19.18 14.82
C PRO A 90 -10.06 -18.93 13.33
N GLY A 91 -9.50 -17.84 12.78
CA GLY A 91 -9.63 -17.50 11.36
C GLY A 91 -8.93 -18.47 10.42
N PHE A 92 -8.02 -19.29 10.93
CA PHE A 92 -7.37 -20.36 10.17
C PHE A 92 -8.01 -21.73 10.44
N VAL A 93 -8.17 -22.08 11.73
CA VAL A 93 -8.65 -23.41 12.14
C VAL A 93 -10.08 -23.69 11.69
N TYR A 94 -10.96 -22.69 11.77
CA TYR A 94 -12.39 -22.84 11.48
C TYR A 94 -12.79 -22.29 10.11
N SER A 95 -11.83 -22.00 9.24
CA SER A 95 -12.10 -21.60 7.87
C SER A 95 -11.69 -22.68 6.87
N VAL A 96 -12.21 -22.59 5.65
CA VAL A 96 -11.73 -23.44 4.55
C VAL A 96 -10.38 -22.90 4.08
N GLY A 97 -9.51 -23.80 3.61
CA GLY A 97 -8.19 -23.42 3.08
C GLY A 97 -8.29 -22.52 1.83
N LEU A 98 -7.17 -21.92 1.47
CA LEU A 98 -7.03 -21.14 0.24
C LEU A 98 -7.29 -22.05 -0.98
N ALA A 99 -8.16 -21.62 -1.90
CA ALA A 99 -8.44 -22.37 -3.11
C ALA A 99 -7.16 -22.55 -3.96
N PRO A 100 -6.89 -23.74 -4.52
CA PRO A 100 -5.66 -24.00 -5.29
C PRO A 100 -5.40 -23.01 -6.42
N ALA A 101 -6.45 -22.56 -7.13
CA ALA A 101 -6.32 -21.57 -8.19
C ALA A 101 -5.81 -20.21 -7.66
N LEU A 102 -6.28 -19.77 -6.49
CA LEU A 102 -5.83 -18.53 -5.85
C LEU A 102 -4.40 -18.67 -5.32
N ALA A 103 -4.04 -19.84 -4.79
CA ALA A 103 -2.67 -20.12 -4.37
C ALA A 103 -1.71 -20.08 -5.57
N ALA A 104 -2.08 -20.67 -6.70
CA ALA A 104 -1.31 -20.65 -7.94
C ALA A 104 -1.15 -19.22 -8.48
N ALA A 105 -2.21 -18.41 -8.49
CA ALA A 105 -2.13 -17.00 -8.90
C ALA A 105 -1.19 -16.19 -8.02
N ALA A 106 -1.27 -16.36 -6.71
CA ALA A 106 -0.37 -15.67 -5.77
C ALA A 106 1.09 -16.11 -5.95
N PHE A 107 1.32 -17.40 -6.14
CA PHE A 107 2.65 -17.94 -6.39
C PHE A 107 3.27 -17.38 -7.68
N GLU A 108 2.52 -17.36 -8.77
CA GLU A 108 2.98 -16.80 -10.04
C GLU A 108 3.23 -15.28 -9.95
N SER A 109 2.34 -14.55 -9.30
CA SER A 109 2.53 -13.11 -9.06
C SER A 109 3.81 -12.82 -8.27
N LEU A 110 4.11 -13.65 -7.27
CA LEU A 110 5.37 -13.55 -6.51
C LEU A 110 6.59 -13.89 -7.39
N ALA A 111 6.49 -14.90 -8.24
CA ALA A 111 7.55 -15.27 -9.18
C ALA A 111 7.85 -14.12 -10.16
N ILE A 112 6.80 -13.47 -10.70
CA ILE A 112 6.92 -12.28 -11.56
C ILE A 112 7.56 -11.12 -10.81
N LEU A 113 7.14 -10.84 -9.57
CA LEU A 113 7.74 -9.79 -8.74
C LEU A 113 9.25 -9.99 -8.58
N HIS A 114 9.69 -11.22 -8.36
CA HIS A 114 11.12 -11.54 -8.25
C HIS A 114 11.88 -11.45 -9.58
N ALA A 115 11.22 -11.85 -10.69
CA ALA A 115 11.84 -11.90 -12.01
C ALA A 115 11.90 -10.53 -12.72
N GLU A 116 10.95 -9.63 -12.42
CA GLU A 116 10.74 -8.37 -13.12
C GLU A 116 10.78 -7.15 -12.15
N PRO A 117 11.89 -6.90 -11.43
CA PRO A 117 12.00 -5.80 -10.47
C PRO A 117 11.84 -4.41 -11.11
N GLU A 118 12.01 -4.30 -12.42
CA GLU A 118 11.77 -3.06 -13.17
C GLU A 118 10.31 -2.60 -13.13
N ARG A 119 9.34 -3.48 -12.82
CA ARG A 119 7.95 -3.08 -12.58
C ARG A 119 7.85 -2.19 -11.33
N VAL A 120 8.58 -2.56 -10.27
CA VAL A 120 8.63 -1.75 -9.04
C VAL A 120 9.27 -0.40 -9.30
N ALA A 121 10.38 -0.38 -10.05
CA ALA A 121 11.05 0.86 -10.42
C ALA A 121 10.14 1.78 -11.27
N ARG A 122 9.38 1.23 -12.23
CA ARG A 122 8.39 2.01 -13.00
C ARG A 122 7.27 2.56 -12.12
N LEU A 123 6.72 1.73 -11.22
CA LEU A 123 5.71 2.19 -10.27
C LEU A 123 6.21 3.38 -9.46
N GLN A 124 7.41 3.29 -8.89
CA GLN A 124 7.98 4.35 -8.06
C GLN A 124 8.29 5.61 -8.88
N ALA A 125 8.75 5.46 -10.12
CA ALA A 125 8.94 6.59 -11.04
C ALA A 125 7.60 7.29 -11.38
N ASN A 126 6.56 6.52 -11.67
CA ASN A 126 5.21 7.03 -11.93
C ASN A 126 4.64 7.75 -10.70
N ALA A 127 4.84 7.19 -9.52
CA ALA A 127 4.40 7.80 -8.27
C ALA A 127 5.16 9.11 -7.98
N ALA A 128 6.46 9.15 -8.21
CA ALA A 128 7.26 10.37 -8.08
C ALA A 128 6.80 11.46 -9.05
N LEU A 129 6.54 11.10 -10.30
CA LEU A 129 6.02 12.04 -11.31
C LEU A 129 4.66 12.60 -10.87
N PHE A 130 3.72 11.74 -10.49
CA PHE A 130 2.40 12.19 -10.05
C PHE A 130 2.49 13.11 -8.83
N LEU A 131 3.26 12.72 -7.81
CA LEU A 131 3.42 13.50 -6.58
C LEU A 131 4.00 14.89 -6.85
N ASN A 132 5.03 14.97 -7.69
CA ASN A 132 5.66 16.24 -8.06
C ASN A 132 4.68 17.14 -8.80
N LEU A 133 4.01 16.62 -9.83
CA LEU A 133 3.04 17.39 -10.62
C LEU A 133 1.83 17.84 -9.78
N ALA A 134 1.33 17.00 -8.88
CA ALA A 134 0.24 17.36 -7.97
C ALA A 134 0.65 18.51 -7.05
N ARG A 135 1.85 18.47 -6.48
CA ARG A 135 2.39 19.55 -5.62
C ARG A 135 2.66 20.84 -6.42
N GLU A 136 3.21 20.73 -7.61
CA GLU A 136 3.42 21.88 -8.53
C GLU A 136 2.09 22.54 -8.90
N ALA A 137 1.02 21.77 -9.07
CA ALA A 137 -0.34 22.25 -9.30
C ALA A 137 -1.03 22.80 -8.03
N GLY A 138 -0.35 22.80 -6.87
CA GLY A 138 -0.85 23.36 -5.62
C GLY A 138 -1.76 22.44 -4.80
N PHE A 139 -1.83 21.14 -5.11
CA PHE A 139 -2.63 20.19 -4.36
C PHE A 139 -1.93 19.78 -3.06
N ASP A 140 -2.73 19.68 -1.98
CA ASP A 140 -2.29 19.12 -0.71
C ASP A 140 -2.25 17.58 -0.81
N THR A 141 -1.04 17.02 -0.75
CA THR A 141 -0.79 15.58 -0.78
C THR A 141 -0.42 15.02 0.60
N GLY A 142 -0.58 15.81 1.65
CA GLY A 142 -0.21 15.42 3.03
C GLY A 142 1.23 14.95 3.15
N SER A 143 1.42 13.88 3.90
CA SER A 143 2.73 13.24 4.16
C SER A 143 3.15 12.21 3.12
N ALA A 144 2.43 12.11 1.98
CA ALA A 144 2.70 11.08 0.97
C ALA A 144 4.16 11.07 0.50
N THR A 145 4.70 9.88 0.43
CA THR A 145 5.99 9.55 -0.19
C THR A 145 5.76 9.06 -1.62
N ALA A 146 6.79 9.06 -2.44
CA ALA A 146 6.68 8.68 -3.85
C ALA A 146 6.54 7.14 -4.04
N HIS A 147 5.46 6.59 -3.52
CA HIS A 147 5.07 5.18 -3.64
C HIS A 147 3.65 5.08 -4.22
N ALA A 148 3.02 3.90 -4.17
CA ALA A 148 1.78 3.65 -4.90
C ALA A 148 0.58 4.52 -4.48
N ILE A 149 0.53 4.99 -3.23
CA ILE A 149 -0.62 5.71 -2.68
C ILE A 149 -0.29 7.20 -2.56
N ILE A 150 -1.09 8.03 -3.24
CA ILE A 150 -0.97 9.48 -3.15
C ILE A 150 -2.36 10.09 -2.93
N PRO A 151 -2.65 10.62 -1.74
CA PRO A 151 -3.87 11.36 -1.48
C PRO A 151 -3.80 12.76 -2.10
N VAL A 152 -4.95 13.27 -2.49
CA VAL A 152 -5.20 14.70 -2.76
C VAL A 152 -6.27 15.15 -1.79
N ILE A 153 -5.88 15.89 -0.76
CA ILE A 153 -6.75 16.32 0.34
C ILE A 153 -7.59 17.50 -0.12
N LEU A 154 -8.90 17.35 -0.06
CA LEU A 154 -9.88 18.34 -0.53
C LEU A 154 -10.65 19.02 0.61
N GLY A 155 -10.55 18.49 1.83
CA GLY A 155 -11.12 19.09 3.03
C GLY A 155 -12.65 19.05 3.14
N SER A 156 -13.33 18.34 2.23
CA SER A 156 -14.78 18.19 2.21
C SER A 156 -15.21 16.93 1.49
N SER A 157 -16.09 16.14 2.11
CA SER A 157 -16.68 14.94 1.50
C SER A 157 -17.45 15.26 0.22
N ILE A 158 -18.14 16.40 0.18
CA ILE A 158 -18.87 16.84 -1.01
C ILE A 158 -17.91 17.20 -2.15
N ALA A 159 -16.82 17.91 -1.84
CA ALA A 159 -15.80 18.23 -2.84
C ALA A 159 -15.15 16.95 -3.38
N ALA A 160 -14.75 16.01 -2.51
CA ALA A 160 -14.15 14.75 -2.92
C ALA A 160 -15.07 13.94 -3.86
N ALA A 161 -16.37 13.87 -3.55
CA ALA A 161 -17.34 13.19 -4.39
C ALA A 161 -17.52 13.89 -5.77
N ARG A 162 -17.56 15.22 -5.80
CA ARG A 162 -17.69 16.00 -7.06
C ARG A 162 -16.46 15.82 -7.95
N TYR A 163 -15.26 15.95 -7.39
CA TYR A 163 -14.01 15.72 -8.13
C TYR A 163 -13.91 14.29 -8.67
N SER A 164 -14.28 13.28 -7.86
CA SER A 164 -14.32 11.88 -8.32
C SER A 164 -15.24 11.69 -9.52
N GLN A 165 -16.45 12.29 -9.49
CA GLN A 165 -17.40 12.22 -10.60
C GLN A 165 -16.89 12.97 -11.86
N SER A 166 -16.29 14.15 -11.68
CA SER A 166 -15.70 14.92 -12.77
C SER A 166 -14.58 14.13 -13.45
N LEU A 167 -13.67 13.56 -12.66
CA LEU A 167 -12.57 12.73 -13.18
C LEU A 167 -13.07 11.47 -13.90
N LEU A 168 -14.12 10.84 -13.39
CA LEU A 168 -14.72 9.67 -14.03
C LEU A 168 -15.28 10.03 -15.42
N ALA A 169 -15.87 11.22 -15.59
CA ALA A 169 -16.34 11.71 -16.91
C ALA A 169 -15.18 11.90 -17.90
N HIS A 170 -13.95 12.04 -17.43
CA HIS A 170 -12.73 12.10 -18.25
C HIS A 170 -12.02 10.74 -18.37
N GLY A 171 -12.68 9.65 -17.93
CA GLY A 171 -12.12 8.29 -17.98
C GLY A 171 -11.14 7.97 -16.85
N ILE A 172 -11.05 8.80 -15.82
CA ILE A 172 -10.15 8.66 -14.68
C ILE A 172 -10.94 8.15 -13.47
N ASN A 173 -10.73 6.88 -13.12
CA ASN A 173 -11.41 6.27 -11.97
C ASN A 173 -10.60 6.46 -10.69
N VAL A 174 -11.02 7.37 -9.83
CA VAL A 174 -10.46 7.57 -8.49
C VAL A 174 -11.57 7.64 -7.45
N GLN A 175 -11.44 6.88 -6.38
CA GLN A 175 -12.46 6.80 -5.34
C GLN A 175 -12.28 7.92 -4.30
N PRO A 176 -13.37 8.60 -3.90
CA PRO A 176 -13.33 9.54 -2.80
C PRO A 176 -13.26 8.80 -1.47
N ILE A 177 -12.40 9.25 -0.58
CA ILE A 177 -12.35 8.80 0.81
C ILE A 177 -12.97 9.92 1.65
N ILE A 178 -14.09 9.62 2.27
CA ILE A 178 -14.94 10.58 2.96
C ILE A 178 -15.23 10.14 4.40
N TYR A 179 -15.86 10.99 5.18
CA TYR A 179 -16.36 10.63 6.51
C TYR A 179 -17.31 9.41 6.42
N PRO A 180 -17.24 8.41 7.34
CA PRO A 180 -16.39 8.38 8.56
C PRO A 180 -15.01 7.71 8.38
N ALA A 181 -14.61 7.31 7.17
CA ALA A 181 -13.31 6.66 6.95
C ALA A 181 -12.14 7.60 7.28
N VAL A 182 -12.33 8.90 7.06
CA VAL A 182 -11.43 9.97 7.49
C VAL A 182 -12.27 11.09 8.13
N ALA A 183 -11.64 11.98 8.89
CA ALA A 183 -12.33 13.20 9.37
C ALA A 183 -12.79 14.04 8.18
N GLU A 184 -13.92 14.76 8.31
CA GLU A 184 -14.51 15.57 7.22
C GLU A 184 -13.49 16.50 6.56
N LYS A 185 -12.68 17.21 7.38
CA LYS A 185 -11.64 18.12 6.91
C LYS A 185 -10.44 17.40 6.25
N ALA A 186 -10.38 16.08 6.32
CA ALA A 186 -9.37 15.24 5.72
C ALA A 186 -9.90 14.41 4.54
N ALA A 187 -11.14 14.70 4.10
CA ALA A 187 -11.72 14.07 2.92
C ALA A 187 -10.85 14.31 1.70
N ARG A 188 -10.65 13.26 0.89
CA ARG A 188 -9.62 13.23 -0.16
C ARG A 188 -10.02 12.37 -1.34
N LEU A 189 -9.34 12.55 -2.45
CA LEU A 189 -9.18 11.51 -3.46
C LEU A 189 -7.95 10.69 -3.12
N ARG A 190 -8.01 9.37 -3.27
CA ARG A 190 -6.87 8.49 -3.03
C ARG A 190 -6.45 7.83 -4.33
N PHE A 191 -5.39 8.36 -4.93
CA PHE A 191 -4.83 7.81 -6.16
C PHE A 191 -3.96 6.59 -5.85
N PHE A 192 -4.15 5.54 -6.65
CA PHE A 192 -3.28 4.37 -6.69
C PHE A 192 -2.51 4.36 -7.99
N LEU A 193 -1.20 4.56 -7.89
CA LEU A 193 -0.31 4.49 -9.04
C LEU A 193 0.04 3.02 -9.33
N SER A 194 0.31 2.74 -10.59
CA SER A 194 0.65 1.42 -11.10
C SER A 194 1.84 1.52 -12.06
N SER A 195 2.55 0.42 -12.26
CA SER A 195 3.61 0.30 -13.26
C SER A 195 3.10 0.42 -14.69
N GLU A 196 1.79 0.26 -14.89
CA GLU A 196 1.15 0.29 -16.22
C GLU A 196 0.67 1.70 -16.62
N HIS A 197 0.63 2.66 -15.69
CA HIS A 197 0.33 4.04 -16.05
C HIS A 197 1.47 4.65 -16.87
N THR A 198 1.09 5.37 -17.93
CA THR A 198 2.07 6.11 -18.74
C THR A 198 2.23 7.54 -18.23
N ASP A 199 3.32 8.20 -18.62
CA ASP A 199 3.54 9.64 -18.39
C ASP A 199 2.35 10.48 -18.89
N ALA A 200 1.79 10.11 -20.04
CA ALA A 200 0.64 10.79 -20.63
C ALA A 200 -0.61 10.66 -19.76
N ASP A 201 -0.89 9.47 -19.20
CA ASP A 201 -2.02 9.24 -18.28
C ASP A 201 -1.88 10.09 -17.03
N ILE A 202 -0.69 10.13 -16.45
CA ILE A 202 -0.41 10.91 -15.24
C ILE A 202 -0.61 12.39 -15.49
N ARG A 203 -0.05 12.94 -16.57
CA ARG A 203 -0.20 14.36 -16.94
C ARG A 203 -1.65 14.72 -17.27
N ALA A 204 -2.35 13.85 -17.99
CA ALA A 204 -3.77 14.03 -18.29
C ALA A 204 -4.61 14.05 -17.01
N THR A 205 -4.27 13.19 -16.05
CA THR A 205 -4.94 13.15 -14.73
C THR A 205 -4.75 14.44 -13.96
N ILE A 206 -3.54 14.97 -13.89
CA ILE A 206 -3.26 16.26 -13.21
C ILE A 206 -3.96 17.41 -13.92
N ALA A 207 -3.95 17.43 -15.25
CA ALA A 207 -4.67 18.47 -16.02
C ALA A 207 -6.18 18.44 -15.75
N ALA A 208 -6.80 17.25 -15.74
CA ALA A 208 -8.23 17.10 -15.44
C ALA A 208 -8.57 17.41 -13.97
N LEU A 209 -7.64 17.16 -13.04
CA LEU A 209 -7.80 17.50 -11.63
C LEU A 209 -7.75 19.02 -11.40
N SER A 210 -7.04 19.76 -12.27
CA SER A 210 -6.84 21.23 -12.18
C SER A 210 -7.89 22.03 -12.95
N ALA A 211 -8.76 21.38 -13.72
CA ALA A 211 -9.81 22.02 -14.52
C ALA A 211 -11.07 22.28 -13.69
#